data_ea6dd1a17ac86e8bc461591c1f19a9ad
#
_entry.id   ea6dd1a17ac86e8bc461591c1f19a9ad
#
_cell.length_a   1.000
_cell.length_b   1.000
_cell.length_c   1.000
_cell.angle_alpha   90.00
_cell.angle_beta   90.00
_cell.angle_gamma   90.00
#
_symmetry.space_group_name_H-M   'P 1'
#
loop_
_entity.id
_entity.type
_entity.pdbx_description
1 polymer ?
#
loop_
_entity_poly.entity_id
_entity_poly.type
_entity_poly.pdbx_seq_one_letter_code
_entity_poly.pdbx_strand_id
1 'polypeptide(L)'
;MSDENGNLSGRVKMQQPIASQKKSGGPRRKQARNVKENQANDYANFKKDGISSNWENFKRSNLHVEKPSVPRVESKGNHGVYRMKSTVNTNRSSVCSADRHAKKVGIDSKEITKVVAIDCEMVGIDSGKDNMLARVSLVNTHGNCIYDKYVLPSEPVVDYRTHVSGIRPKDLHNGEPFETVQKEVAEILQGRILVGHALKNDLKVLLLSHPRRSVRDTSRYKAFRKFTNGRTPSLRKLAEDVLGVKIQQGEHDSVIDAKTAMQLYLMYRKEWEKSLHSKSGSSRTK
;
A
#
# COMPACT_ATOMS: atom_id res chain seq x y z
N MET A 1 -11.11 -9.09 80.24
CA MET A 1 -11.97 -7.93 80.46
C MET A 1 -12.43 -7.46 79.11
N SER A 2 -13.60 -7.88 78.90
CA SER A 2 -14.92 -7.27 78.51
C SER A 2 -14.95 -6.96 77.03
N ASP A 3 -15.60 -7.84 76.18
CA ASP A 3 -17.02 -7.84 75.81
C ASP A 3 -17.46 -6.51 75.18
N GLU A 4 -17.92 -6.57 73.90
CA GLU A 4 -19.33 -6.42 73.58
C GLU A 4 -19.64 -6.73 72.13
N ASN A 5 -20.74 -7.47 72.00
CA ASN A 5 -21.47 -7.87 70.82
C ASN A 5 -22.15 -6.67 70.11
N GLY A 6 -22.26 -6.76 68.80
CA GLY A 6 -23.12 -5.90 67.98
C GLY A 6 -23.66 -6.63 66.76
N ASN A 7 -24.69 -7.45 66.96
CA ASN A 7 -25.49 -8.10 65.95
C ASN A 7 -26.42 -7.11 65.22
N LEU A 8 -26.34 -6.94 63.92
CA LEU A 8 -27.40 -6.32 63.08
C LEU A 8 -27.66 -7.14 61.83
N SER A 9 -28.72 -7.87 61.89
CA SER A 9 -29.40 -8.55 60.78
C SER A 9 -29.83 -7.57 59.67
N GLY A 10 -29.25 -7.66 58.51
CA GLY A 10 -29.66 -6.95 57.28
C GLY A 10 -30.27 -7.92 56.28
N ARG A 11 -31.54 -7.88 56.17
CA ARG A 11 -32.48 -8.65 55.34
C ARG A 11 -32.13 -8.62 53.88
N VAL A 12 -31.73 -9.76 53.27
CA VAL A 12 -31.53 -9.96 51.84
C VAL A 12 -32.89 -9.95 51.13
N LYS A 13 -33.14 -8.96 50.29
CA LYS A 13 -34.27 -8.95 49.35
C LYS A 13 -33.87 -9.71 48.10
N MET A 14 -34.47 -10.86 47.88
CA MET A 14 -34.45 -11.58 46.61
C MET A 14 -35.10 -10.72 45.53
N GLN A 15 -34.36 -10.39 44.51
CA GLN A 15 -34.93 -9.83 43.26
C GLN A 15 -35.22 -11.00 42.30
N GLN A 16 -36.42 -11.04 41.77
CA GLN A 16 -36.87 -12.01 40.78
C GLN A 16 -36.17 -11.80 39.42
N PRO A 17 -36.03 -12.82 38.58
CA PRO A 17 -35.34 -12.73 37.29
C PRO A 17 -36.24 -12.01 36.27
N ILE A 18 -35.66 -10.98 35.63
CA ILE A 18 -36.29 -10.23 34.54
C ILE A 18 -36.29 -11.09 33.29
N ALA A 19 -37.46 -11.32 32.73
CA ALA A 19 -37.71 -12.08 31.51
C ALA A 19 -36.92 -11.51 30.33
N SER A 20 -36.16 -12.39 29.64
CA SER A 20 -35.43 -12.10 28.43
C SER A 20 -36.38 -11.77 27.28
N GLN A 21 -36.48 -10.50 26.89
CA GLN A 21 -37.07 -10.08 25.63
C GLN A 21 -36.18 -10.49 24.45
N LYS A 22 -36.66 -11.43 23.63
CA LYS A 22 -36.11 -11.77 22.32
C LYS A 22 -36.18 -10.53 21.40
N LYS A 23 -35.04 -9.87 21.16
CA LYS A 23 -34.95 -8.86 20.10
C LYS A 23 -34.94 -9.57 18.74
N SER A 24 -36.04 -9.34 18.00
CA SER A 24 -36.20 -9.72 16.60
C SER A 24 -35.06 -9.24 15.71
N GLY A 25 -34.48 -10.16 14.94
CA GLY A 25 -33.44 -9.86 13.95
C GLY A 25 -33.98 -9.00 12.81
N GLY A 26 -33.57 -7.75 12.75
CA GLY A 26 -33.78 -6.84 11.63
C GLY A 26 -32.48 -6.54 10.87
N PRO A 27 -32.44 -5.91 9.77
CA PRO A 27 -31.95 -6.30 8.46
C PRO A 27 -30.44 -6.05 8.24
N ARG A 28 -29.58 -6.93 8.73
CA ARG A 28 -28.13 -6.92 8.40
C ARG A 28 -27.82 -7.24 6.93
N ARG A 29 -28.76 -7.88 6.22
CA ARG A 29 -28.54 -8.35 4.84
C ARG A 29 -28.69 -7.25 3.78
N LYS A 30 -29.44 -6.17 4.05
CA LYS A 30 -29.62 -5.04 3.12
C LYS A 30 -28.43 -4.07 3.11
N GLN A 31 -27.74 -3.87 4.26
CA GLN A 31 -26.55 -3.00 4.31
C GLN A 31 -25.34 -3.57 3.55
N ALA A 32 -25.16 -4.89 3.55
CA ALA A 32 -24.05 -5.53 2.82
C ALA A 32 -24.24 -5.50 1.29
N ARG A 33 -25.48 -5.49 0.78
CA ARG A 33 -25.76 -5.32 -0.65
C ARG A 33 -25.49 -3.90 -1.13
N ASN A 34 -25.95 -2.90 -0.39
CA ASN A 34 -25.71 -1.49 -0.74
C ASN A 34 -24.22 -1.11 -0.74
N VAL A 35 -23.39 -1.74 0.12
CA VAL A 35 -21.95 -1.49 0.14
C VAL A 35 -21.28 -2.02 -1.13
N LYS A 36 -21.69 -3.20 -1.64
CA LYS A 36 -21.14 -3.77 -2.87
C LYS A 36 -21.57 -3.02 -4.14
N GLU A 37 -22.83 -2.56 -4.20
CA GLU A 37 -23.33 -1.75 -5.33
C GLU A 37 -22.67 -0.36 -5.39
N ASN A 38 -22.47 0.29 -4.23
CA ASN A 38 -21.71 1.55 -4.17
C ASN A 38 -20.23 1.36 -4.56
N GLN A 39 -19.62 0.21 -4.23
CA GLN A 39 -18.25 -0.11 -4.65
C GLN A 39 -18.13 -0.28 -6.16
N ALA A 40 -19.10 -0.93 -6.80
CA ALA A 40 -19.14 -1.09 -8.26
C ALA A 40 -19.32 0.26 -8.97
N ASN A 41 -20.11 1.18 -8.41
CA ASN A 41 -20.32 2.52 -8.93
C ASN A 41 -19.09 3.43 -8.73
N ASP A 42 -18.41 3.35 -7.57
CA ASP A 42 -17.16 4.08 -7.32
C ASP A 42 -16.06 3.64 -8.31
N TYR A 43 -15.98 2.34 -8.61
CA TYR A 43 -15.04 1.79 -9.58
C TYR A 43 -15.37 2.15 -11.03
N ALA A 44 -16.67 2.15 -11.39
CA ALA A 44 -17.13 2.53 -12.72
C ALA A 44 -16.90 4.02 -13.00
N ASN A 45 -17.06 4.89 -12.00
CA ASN A 45 -16.80 6.32 -12.12
C ASN A 45 -15.31 6.62 -12.25
N PHE A 46 -14.43 5.85 -11.57
CA PHE A 46 -12.98 5.98 -11.72
C PHE A 46 -12.49 5.63 -13.13
N LYS A 47 -13.08 4.63 -13.78
CA LYS A 47 -12.76 4.26 -15.18
C LYS A 47 -13.03 5.38 -16.17
N LYS A 48 -13.97 6.29 -15.89
CA LYS A 48 -14.31 7.42 -16.77
C LYS A 48 -13.29 8.57 -16.73
N ASP A 49 -12.52 8.68 -15.64
CA ASP A 49 -11.56 9.80 -15.42
C ASP A 49 -10.13 9.50 -15.91
N GLY A 50 -9.91 8.45 -16.70
CA GLY A 50 -8.61 8.09 -17.29
C GLY A 50 -7.64 7.43 -16.32
N ILE A 51 -7.69 6.11 -16.22
CA ILE A 51 -6.71 5.31 -15.48
C ILE A 51 -5.36 5.43 -16.20
N SER A 52 -4.30 5.80 -15.46
CA SER A 52 -2.93 5.81 -15.98
C SER A 52 -2.59 4.44 -16.60
N SER A 53 -1.98 4.43 -17.79
CA SER A 53 -1.50 3.22 -18.46
C SER A 53 -0.58 2.38 -17.56
N ASN A 54 0.18 3.03 -16.67
CA ASN A 54 1.03 2.38 -15.68
C ASN A 54 0.25 1.60 -14.63
N TRP A 55 -0.96 2.05 -14.27
CA TRP A 55 -1.83 1.31 -13.37
C TRP A 55 -2.41 0.06 -14.02
N GLU A 56 -2.81 0.15 -15.28
CA GLU A 56 -3.26 -1.04 -16.02
C GLU A 56 -2.11 -2.05 -16.21
N ASN A 57 -0.90 -1.57 -16.47
CA ASN A 57 0.30 -2.41 -16.54
C ASN A 57 0.63 -3.03 -15.16
N PHE A 58 0.52 -2.27 -14.08
CA PHE A 58 0.70 -2.77 -12.71
C PHE A 58 -0.34 -3.86 -12.37
N LYS A 59 -1.61 -3.65 -12.68
CA LYS A 59 -2.63 -4.70 -12.51
C LYS A 59 -2.28 -5.95 -13.32
N ARG A 60 -1.90 -5.79 -14.58
CA ARG A 60 -1.58 -6.92 -15.47
C ARG A 60 -0.39 -7.72 -14.95
N SER A 61 0.66 -7.06 -14.48
CA SER A 61 1.83 -7.73 -13.90
C SER A 61 1.52 -8.47 -12.60
N ASN A 62 0.58 -7.94 -11.77
CA ASN A 62 0.20 -8.59 -10.51
C ASN A 62 -0.95 -9.60 -10.63
N LEU A 63 -1.69 -9.61 -11.75
CA LEU A 63 -2.71 -10.62 -12.03
C LEU A 63 -2.12 -11.90 -12.66
N HIS A 64 -0.85 -11.87 -13.07
CA HIS A 64 -0.15 -12.98 -13.72
C HIS A 64 0.82 -13.73 -12.79
N VAL A 65 0.47 -13.91 -11.52
CA VAL A 65 1.21 -14.84 -10.67
C VAL A 65 0.38 -16.10 -10.50
N GLU A 66 0.98 -17.16 -11.07
CA GLU A 66 0.75 -18.59 -10.88
C GLU A 66 -0.27 -19.30 -11.77
N LYS A 67 0.27 -19.80 -12.89
CA LYS A 67 -0.02 -21.18 -13.27
C LYS A 67 1.01 -22.07 -12.55
N PRO A 68 0.60 -23.08 -11.77
CA PRO A 68 1.55 -24.02 -11.20
C PRO A 68 2.26 -24.74 -12.33
N SER A 69 3.59 -24.72 -12.33
CA SER A 69 4.44 -25.47 -13.23
C SER A 69 4.22 -26.96 -12.97
N VAL A 70 3.55 -27.62 -13.90
CA VAL A 70 3.51 -29.08 -13.96
C VAL A 70 4.93 -29.56 -14.25
N PRO A 71 5.51 -30.48 -13.47
CA PRO A 71 6.86 -30.99 -13.75
C PRO A 71 6.85 -31.72 -15.10
N ARG A 72 7.67 -31.23 -16.01
CA ARG A 72 7.90 -31.85 -17.31
C ARG A 72 8.72 -33.12 -17.13
N VAL A 73 8.11 -34.26 -17.33
CA VAL A 73 8.78 -35.56 -17.40
C VAL A 73 9.71 -35.55 -18.62
N GLU A 74 11.02 -35.66 -18.37
CA GLU A 74 12.02 -35.82 -19.45
C GLU A 74 11.87 -37.20 -20.09
N SER A 75 11.49 -37.21 -21.34
CA SER A 75 11.68 -38.37 -22.21
C SER A 75 13.00 -38.23 -22.98
N LYS A 76 13.95 -39.12 -22.67
CA LYS A 76 15.20 -39.30 -23.44
C LYS A 76 14.86 -39.77 -24.84
N GLY A 77 15.41 -39.10 -25.86
CA GLY A 77 15.31 -39.51 -27.24
C GLY A 77 16.30 -38.78 -28.15
N ASN A 78 17.20 -39.47 -28.60
CA ASN A 78 18.46 -39.45 -29.31
C ASN A 78 18.48 -38.72 -30.67
N HIS A 79 19.63 -38.07 -30.97
CA HIS A 79 20.30 -37.82 -32.27
C HIS A 79 19.60 -37.11 -33.43
N GLY A 80 20.28 -36.05 -33.92
CA GLY A 80 20.10 -35.54 -35.29
C GLY A 80 20.81 -34.19 -35.53
N VAL A 81 22.05 -34.25 -36.01
CA VAL A 81 22.84 -33.16 -36.55
C VAL A 81 22.31 -32.75 -37.93
N TYR A 82 22.04 -31.48 -38.23
CA TYR A 82 22.17 -30.85 -39.56
C TYR A 82 22.18 -29.32 -39.45
N ARG A 83 23.33 -28.72 -39.65
CA ARG A 83 23.92 -27.85 -40.68
C ARG A 83 23.10 -26.61 -41.13
N MET A 84 23.81 -25.46 -40.94
CA MET A 84 23.58 -24.13 -41.48
C MET A 84 23.02 -24.05 -42.91
N LYS A 85 22.19 -22.99 -43.13
CA LYS A 85 22.37 -22.10 -44.29
C LYS A 85 21.77 -20.73 -44.01
N SER A 86 22.61 -19.71 -44.15
CA SER A 86 22.34 -18.29 -44.24
C SER A 86 21.67 -17.97 -45.59
N THR A 87 20.69 -17.07 -45.60
CA THR A 87 20.41 -16.25 -46.78
C THR A 87 19.85 -14.91 -46.38
N VAL A 88 20.64 -13.91 -46.67
CA VAL A 88 20.32 -12.48 -46.72
C VAL A 88 19.44 -12.26 -47.95
N ASN A 89 18.37 -11.53 -47.86
CA ASN A 89 17.88 -10.77 -49.01
C ASN A 89 17.21 -9.45 -48.63
N THR A 90 17.63 -8.44 -49.29
CA THR A 90 17.35 -7.02 -49.23
C THR A 90 16.14 -6.62 -50.08
N ASN A 91 15.53 -5.50 -49.67
CA ASN A 91 14.78 -4.52 -50.45
C ASN A 91 13.32 -4.82 -50.86
N ARG A 92 12.39 -4.00 -50.42
CA ARG A 92 11.88 -2.88 -51.22
C ARG A 92 10.83 -2.04 -50.48
N SER A 93 11.00 -0.75 -50.63
CA SER A 93 10.16 0.35 -50.25
C SER A 93 8.74 0.28 -50.82
N SER A 94 7.72 0.66 -50.02
CA SER A 94 6.60 1.42 -50.53
C SER A 94 6.06 2.36 -49.43
N VAL A 95 6.11 3.63 -49.78
CA VAL A 95 5.60 4.79 -49.06
C VAL A 95 4.07 4.76 -49.16
N CYS A 96 3.36 4.84 -48.02
CA CYS A 96 2.04 5.43 -47.96
C CYS A 96 1.95 6.31 -46.72
N SER A 97 1.83 7.59 -47.03
CA SER A 97 1.61 8.71 -46.13
C SER A 97 0.24 8.68 -45.47
N ALA A 98 0.22 9.18 -44.29
CA ALA A 98 -0.81 9.80 -43.49
C ALA A 98 -1.14 9.07 -42.19
N ASP A 99 -0.37 9.42 -41.16
CA ASP A 99 -1.01 9.55 -39.86
C ASP A 99 -0.40 10.73 -39.09
N ARG A 100 -1.27 11.75 -38.96
CA ARG A 100 -0.97 12.99 -38.29
C ARG A 100 -1.09 12.79 -36.77
N HIS A 101 -0.02 13.13 -36.05
CA HIS A 101 -0.03 13.65 -34.69
C HIS A 101 -0.73 12.85 -33.59
N ALA A 102 -0.08 11.81 -33.09
CA ALA A 102 -0.06 11.58 -31.68
C ALA A 102 1.35 11.93 -31.17
N LYS A 103 1.58 13.16 -30.76
CA LYS A 103 2.68 13.51 -29.88
C LYS A 103 2.47 12.69 -28.61
N LYS A 104 3.09 11.52 -28.54
CA LYS A 104 3.32 10.78 -27.30
C LYS A 104 4.29 11.67 -26.52
N VAL A 105 3.74 12.56 -25.68
CA VAL A 105 4.51 13.25 -24.67
C VAL A 105 5.11 12.13 -23.83
N GLY A 106 6.38 11.85 -24.04
CA GLY A 106 7.14 10.95 -23.20
C GLY A 106 7.18 11.57 -21.81
N ILE A 107 6.24 11.16 -20.95
CA ILE A 107 6.29 11.52 -19.53
C ILE A 107 7.58 10.90 -19.03
N ASP A 108 8.52 11.74 -18.61
CA ASP A 108 9.77 11.27 -18.01
C ASP A 108 9.40 10.36 -16.83
N SER A 109 9.82 9.10 -16.93
CA SER A 109 9.48 8.08 -15.94
C SER A 109 9.97 8.44 -14.53
N LYS A 110 10.97 9.32 -14.42
CA LYS A 110 11.57 9.78 -13.16
C LYS A 110 11.11 11.17 -12.71
N GLU A 111 10.11 11.77 -13.36
CA GLU A 111 9.57 13.06 -12.93
C GLU A 111 9.09 13.02 -11.49
N ILE A 112 9.58 13.98 -10.68
CA ILE A 112 9.13 14.14 -9.28
C ILE A 112 7.87 15.01 -9.27
N THR A 113 6.71 14.40 -9.05
CA THR A 113 5.41 15.07 -9.06
C THR A 113 5.11 15.79 -7.75
N LYS A 114 4.09 16.68 -7.73
CA LYS A 114 3.62 17.40 -6.51
C LYS A 114 3.14 16.48 -5.40
N VAL A 115 2.78 15.25 -5.72
CA VAL A 115 2.39 14.20 -4.79
C VAL A 115 3.35 13.05 -4.99
N VAL A 116 3.89 12.51 -3.90
CA VAL A 116 4.74 11.33 -3.89
C VAL A 116 4.23 10.35 -2.85
N ALA A 117 4.35 9.05 -3.11
CA ALA A 117 4.09 8.04 -2.10
C ALA A 117 5.38 7.37 -1.69
N ILE A 118 5.42 6.96 -0.42
CA ILE A 118 6.57 6.30 0.21
C ILE A 118 6.11 5.03 0.89
N ASP A 119 7.01 4.06 0.94
CA ASP A 119 6.97 2.91 1.82
C ASP A 119 8.38 2.48 2.19
N CYS A 120 8.57 1.95 3.41
CA CYS A 120 9.86 1.53 3.94
C CYS A 120 9.81 0.08 4.41
N GLU A 121 10.90 -0.66 4.12
CA GLU A 121 11.15 -1.94 4.77
C GLU A 121 12.07 -1.75 5.97
N MET A 122 11.80 -2.51 7.03
CA MET A 122 12.47 -2.35 8.32
C MET A 122 12.98 -3.69 8.85
N VAL A 123 14.17 -3.63 9.42
CA VAL A 123 14.78 -4.75 10.16
C VAL A 123 14.76 -4.48 11.66
N GLY A 124 14.92 -5.53 12.46
CA GLY A 124 14.98 -5.46 13.91
C GLY A 124 16.42 -5.31 14.39
N ILE A 125 16.63 -4.40 15.32
CA ILE A 125 17.91 -4.17 16.04
C ILE A 125 17.72 -4.36 17.54
N ASP A 126 18.78 -4.29 18.32
CA ASP A 126 18.82 -4.50 19.77
C ASP A 126 18.19 -5.84 20.16
N SER A 127 17.05 -5.83 20.82
CA SER A 127 16.26 -7.03 21.19
C SER A 127 15.35 -7.54 20.06
N GLY A 128 15.47 -7.04 18.84
CA GLY A 128 14.58 -7.31 17.69
C GLY A 128 13.28 -6.52 17.72
N LYS A 129 13.05 -5.72 18.76
CA LYS A 129 11.83 -4.89 18.92
C LYS A 129 11.95 -3.52 18.28
N ASP A 130 13.15 -2.96 18.27
CA ASP A 130 13.39 -1.68 17.63
C ASP A 130 13.55 -1.83 16.13
N ASN A 131 13.06 -0.83 15.40
CA ASN A 131 13.05 -0.82 13.96
C ASN A 131 14.15 0.09 13.43
N MET A 132 14.91 -0.43 12.46
CA MET A 132 15.86 0.33 11.68
C MET A 132 15.47 0.28 10.20
N LEU A 133 15.70 1.38 9.49
CA LEU A 133 15.45 1.46 8.05
C LEU A 133 16.38 0.50 7.30
N ALA A 134 15.80 -0.30 6.39
CA ALA A 134 16.54 -1.23 5.54
C ALA A 134 16.36 -0.93 4.04
N ARG A 135 15.21 -0.47 3.63
CA ARG A 135 14.92 -0.03 2.26
C ARG A 135 13.88 1.08 2.27
N VAL A 136 14.00 2.03 1.37
CA VAL A 136 12.98 3.06 1.16
C VAL A 136 12.69 3.22 -0.32
N SER A 137 11.40 3.26 -0.67
CA SER A 137 10.94 3.43 -2.05
C SER A 137 9.96 4.58 -2.15
N LEU A 138 10.14 5.43 -3.18
CA LEU A 138 9.21 6.51 -3.49
C LEU A 138 8.68 6.35 -4.91
N VAL A 139 7.40 6.65 -5.09
CA VAL A 139 6.73 6.63 -6.39
C VAL A 139 6.00 7.93 -6.67
N ASN A 140 5.94 8.33 -7.94
CA ASN A 140 5.22 9.51 -8.39
C ASN A 140 3.73 9.21 -8.66
N THR A 141 2.96 10.24 -9.03
CA THR A 141 1.52 10.09 -9.35
C THR A 141 1.24 9.21 -10.56
N HIS A 142 2.24 8.94 -11.39
CA HIS A 142 2.11 8.06 -12.56
C HIS A 142 2.38 6.59 -12.22
N GLY A 143 2.73 6.29 -10.95
CA GLY A 143 3.09 4.94 -10.49
C GLY A 143 4.51 4.53 -10.88
N ASN A 144 5.35 5.47 -11.33
CA ASN A 144 6.76 5.19 -11.59
C ASN A 144 7.55 5.26 -10.28
N CYS A 145 8.46 4.31 -10.09
CA CYS A 145 9.45 4.37 -9.01
C CYS A 145 10.48 5.46 -9.34
N ILE A 146 10.56 6.48 -8.50
CA ILE A 146 11.46 7.62 -8.66
C ILE A 146 12.68 7.53 -7.74
N TYR A 147 12.59 6.72 -6.68
CA TYR A 147 13.64 6.46 -5.71
C TYR A 147 13.46 5.09 -5.10
N ASP A 148 14.54 4.31 -5.01
CA ASP A 148 14.55 2.98 -4.39
C ASP A 148 15.97 2.64 -3.95
N LYS A 149 16.22 2.61 -2.64
CA LYS A 149 17.55 2.41 -2.05
C LYS A 149 17.48 1.47 -0.85
N TYR A 150 18.41 0.53 -0.81
CA TYR A 150 18.76 -0.18 0.41
C TYR A 150 19.67 0.70 1.26
N VAL A 151 19.55 0.57 2.58
CA VAL A 151 20.24 1.40 3.55
C VAL A 151 21.23 0.55 4.35
N LEU A 152 22.47 1.02 4.43
CA LEU A 152 23.51 0.37 5.22
C LEU A 152 23.12 0.41 6.72
N PRO A 153 23.13 -0.73 7.41
CA PRO A 153 22.81 -0.77 8.83
C PRO A 153 23.81 0.05 9.67
N SER A 154 23.33 0.93 10.51
CA SER A 154 24.15 1.66 11.50
C SER A 154 24.39 0.86 12.78
N GLU A 155 23.59 -0.18 13.02
CA GLU A 155 23.67 -1.07 14.16
C GLU A 155 23.56 -2.53 13.71
N PRO A 156 24.03 -3.51 14.51
CA PRO A 156 23.89 -4.93 14.17
C PRO A 156 22.42 -5.34 14.01
N VAL A 157 22.10 -5.93 12.85
CA VAL A 157 20.77 -6.46 12.59
C VAL A 157 20.59 -7.78 13.34
N VAL A 158 19.61 -7.84 14.23
CA VAL A 158 19.26 -9.03 15.02
C VAL A 158 18.19 -9.86 14.33
N ASP A 159 17.23 -9.18 13.65
CA ASP A 159 16.13 -9.83 12.94
C ASP A 159 15.85 -9.13 11.61
N TYR A 160 16.14 -9.80 10.51
CA TYR A 160 15.88 -9.29 9.16
C TYR A 160 14.40 -9.27 8.81
N ARG A 161 13.58 -10.04 9.51
CA ARG A 161 12.13 -10.19 9.25
C ARG A 161 11.86 -10.53 7.78
N THR A 162 12.74 -11.28 7.15
CA THR A 162 12.74 -11.56 5.70
C THR A 162 11.38 -12.05 5.18
N HIS A 163 10.67 -12.86 5.98
CA HIS A 163 9.34 -13.37 5.63
C HIS A 163 8.28 -12.29 5.47
N VAL A 164 8.54 -11.06 5.99
CA VAL A 164 7.69 -9.88 5.81
C VAL A 164 8.40 -8.87 4.93
N SER A 165 9.57 -8.38 5.34
CA SER A 165 10.28 -7.28 4.69
C SER A 165 10.93 -7.66 3.36
N GLY A 166 11.13 -8.94 3.07
CA GLY A 166 11.93 -9.39 1.91
C GLY A 166 13.42 -9.12 2.01
N ILE A 167 13.86 -8.43 3.07
CA ILE A 167 15.27 -8.00 3.24
C ILE A 167 16.15 -9.17 3.64
N ARG A 168 17.32 -9.24 3.03
CA ARG A 168 18.38 -10.23 3.30
C ARG A 168 19.71 -9.55 3.61
N PRO A 169 20.65 -10.22 4.31
CA PRO A 169 21.97 -9.65 4.61
C PRO A 169 22.69 -9.09 3.37
N LYS A 170 22.63 -9.79 2.25
CA LYS A 170 23.27 -9.38 0.98
C LYS A 170 22.74 -8.06 0.44
N ASP A 171 21.45 -7.76 0.69
CA ASP A 171 20.79 -6.55 0.16
C ASP A 171 21.32 -5.30 0.88
N LEU A 172 21.66 -5.44 2.16
CA LEU A 172 22.16 -4.34 2.98
C LEU A 172 23.67 -4.14 2.89
N HIS A 173 24.42 -5.17 2.43
CA HIS A 173 25.89 -5.08 2.34
C HIS A 173 26.37 -3.93 1.41
N ASN A 174 25.63 -3.67 0.35
CA ASN A 174 25.89 -2.59 -0.60
C ASN A 174 24.87 -1.44 -0.45
N GLY A 175 24.26 -1.30 0.70
CA GLY A 175 23.33 -0.23 0.99
C GLY A 175 23.99 1.14 1.01
N GLU A 176 23.21 2.18 0.78
CA GLU A 176 23.67 3.56 0.91
C GLU A 176 23.73 3.99 2.40
N PRO A 177 24.63 4.92 2.76
CA PRO A 177 24.66 5.49 4.11
C PRO A 177 23.31 6.12 4.48
N PHE A 178 22.87 5.92 5.73
CA PHE A 178 21.58 6.42 6.22
C PHE A 178 21.43 7.93 6.01
N GLU A 179 22.44 8.72 6.34
CA GLU A 179 22.42 10.17 6.25
C GLU A 179 22.22 10.66 4.81
N THR A 180 22.82 9.95 3.84
CA THR A 180 22.65 10.24 2.41
C THR A 180 21.21 9.99 1.99
N VAL A 181 20.66 8.81 2.34
CA VAL A 181 19.29 8.44 2.02
C VAL A 181 18.29 9.39 2.70
N GLN A 182 18.50 9.69 3.98
CA GLN A 182 17.63 10.61 4.73
C GLN A 182 17.58 11.98 4.07
N LYS A 183 18.73 12.54 3.68
CA LYS A 183 18.82 13.84 3.00
C LYS A 183 18.13 13.84 1.65
N GLU A 184 18.39 12.85 0.81
CA GLU A 184 17.76 12.71 -0.52
C GLU A 184 16.25 12.57 -0.42
N VAL A 185 15.78 11.74 0.51
CA VAL A 185 14.33 11.59 0.78
C VAL A 185 13.72 12.90 1.27
N ALA A 186 14.39 13.60 2.19
CA ALA A 186 13.91 14.89 2.69
C ALA A 186 13.78 15.94 1.57
N GLU A 187 14.74 16.00 0.66
CA GLU A 187 14.71 16.89 -0.51
C GLU A 187 13.56 16.53 -1.46
N ILE A 188 13.35 15.23 -1.73
CA ILE A 188 12.22 14.77 -2.54
C ILE A 188 10.88 15.11 -1.88
N LEU A 189 10.77 15.04 -0.55
CA LEU A 189 9.52 15.30 0.17
C LEU A 189 9.23 16.79 0.35
N GLN A 190 10.21 17.67 0.20
CA GLN A 190 10.10 19.10 0.48
C GLN A 190 8.99 19.76 -0.37
N GLY A 191 8.02 20.38 0.32
CA GLY A 191 6.91 21.09 -0.31
C GLY A 191 5.86 20.22 -1.02
N ARG A 192 5.94 18.89 -0.90
CA ARG A 192 5.05 17.93 -1.58
C ARG A 192 4.03 17.30 -0.65
N ILE A 193 2.98 16.76 -1.22
CA ILE A 193 2.02 15.91 -0.52
C ILE A 193 2.64 14.52 -0.42
N LEU A 194 2.73 14.01 0.82
CA LEU A 194 3.22 12.68 1.13
C LEU A 194 2.04 11.72 1.29
N VAL A 195 2.04 10.65 0.51
CA VAL A 195 1.08 9.55 0.55
C VAL A 195 1.77 8.31 1.11
N GLY A 196 1.05 7.44 1.81
CA GLY A 196 1.54 6.13 2.25
C GLY A 196 0.54 5.42 3.13
N HIS A 197 0.98 4.34 3.77
CA HIS A 197 0.16 3.56 4.69
C HIS A 197 0.84 3.43 6.05
N ALA A 198 0.21 3.93 7.11
CA ALA A 198 0.78 3.99 8.46
C ALA A 198 2.09 4.81 8.53
N LEU A 199 2.16 5.90 7.79
CA LEU A 199 3.31 6.79 7.56
C LEU A 199 4.09 7.21 8.82
N LYS A 200 3.47 7.09 10.02
CA LYS A 200 4.18 7.37 11.28
C LYS A 200 5.40 6.46 11.46
N ASN A 201 5.31 5.21 10.98
CA ASN A 201 6.39 4.24 11.11
C ASN A 201 7.54 4.61 10.18
N ASP A 202 7.24 4.92 8.90
CA ASP A 202 8.22 5.30 7.89
C ASP A 202 8.97 6.58 8.29
N LEU A 203 8.22 7.61 8.68
CA LEU A 203 8.81 8.87 9.14
C LEU A 203 9.66 8.68 10.42
N LYS A 204 9.27 7.73 11.30
CA LYS A 204 10.05 7.43 12.51
C LYS A 204 11.41 6.82 12.17
N VAL A 205 11.45 5.81 11.30
CA VAL A 205 12.73 5.15 10.96
C VAL A 205 13.62 5.99 10.05
N LEU A 206 13.05 6.94 9.29
CA LEU A 206 13.75 7.95 8.54
C LEU A 206 14.23 9.12 9.40
N LEU A 207 13.81 9.20 10.66
CA LEU A 207 14.02 10.36 11.55
C LEU A 207 13.59 11.68 10.91
N LEU A 208 12.51 11.63 10.12
CA LEU A 208 11.94 12.78 9.44
C LEU A 208 10.58 13.18 10.02
N SER A 209 10.24 14.44 9.82
CA SER A 209 8.89 14.96 10.08
C SER A 209 8.31 15.54 8.77
N HIS A 210 6.99 15.48 8.63
CA HIS A 210 6.31 16.08 7.49
C HIS A 210 5.08 16.87 7.93
N PRO A 211 4.76 18.03 7.32
CA PRO A 211 3.63 18.85 7.74
C PRO A 211 2.32 18.08 7.66
N ARG A 212 1.56 18.01 8.76
CA ARG A 212 0.31 17.23 8.86
C ARG A 212 -0.69 17.55 7.76
N ARG A 213 -0.76 18.81 7.30
CA ARG A 213 -1.62 19.24 6.19
C ARG A 213 -1.25 18.59 4.84
N SER A 214 0.00 18.17 4.70
CA SER A 214 0.55 17.57 3.48
C SER A 214 0.68 16.04 3.57
N VAL A 215 0.16 15.40 4.63
CA VAL A 215 0.17 13.94 4.82
C VAL A 215 -1.17 13.33 4.39
N ARG A 216 -1.11 12.26 3.60
CA ARG A 216 -2.25 11.43 3.18
C ARG A 216 -2.00 9.97 3.53
N ASP A 217 -2.31 9.63 4.77
CA ASP A 217 -2.12 8.29 5.34
C ASP A 217 -3.38 7.44 5.11
N THR A 218 -3.29 6.45 4.21
CA THR A 218 -4.39 5.57 3.82
C THR A 218 -4.94 4.76 4.99
N SER A 219 -4.12 4.42 5.98
CA SER A 219 -4.57 3.74 7.20
C SER A 219 -5.51 4.60 8.06
N ARG A 220 -5.37 5.92 7.95
CA ARG A 220 -6.10 6.90 8.77
C ARG A 220 -7.27 7.56 8.05
N TYR A 221 -7.43 7.36 6.74
CA TYR A 221 -8.52 7.93 5.99
C TYR A 221 -9.85 7.32 6.42
N LYS A 222 -10.77 8.16 6.95
CA LYS A 222 -12.01 7.68 7.57
C LYS A 222 -12.90 6.87 6.64
N ALA A 223 -12.96 7.23 5.35
CA ALA A 223 -13.79 6.52 4.37
C ALA A 223 -13.34 5.07 4.17
N PHE A 224 -12.06 4.74 4.40
CA PHE A 224 -11.56 3.37 4.27
C PHE A 224 -11.98 2.45 5.43
N ARG A 225 -12.38 3.00 6.57
CA ARG A 225 -12.87 2.21 7.71
C ARG A 225 -14.16 1.44 7.42
N LYS A 226 -14.91 1.85 6.37
CA LYS A 226 -16.10 1.11 5.90
C LYS A 226 -15.79 -0.33 5.48
N PHE A 227 -14.56 -0.58 5.02
CA PHE A 227 -14.11 -1.91 4.59
C PHE A 227 -13.70 -2.83 5.76
N THR A 228 -13.60 -2.30 6.97
CA THR A 228 -13.12 -3.03 8.16
C THR A 228 -14.01 -2.87 9.39
N ASN A 229 -15.30 -2.63 9.19
CA ASN A 229 -16.27 -2.44 10.29
C ASN A 229 -15.80 -1.38 11.31
N GLY A 230 -15.27 -0.26 10.82
CA GLY A 230 -14.84 0.88 11.63
C GLY A 230 -13.39 0.80 12.15
N ARG A 231 -12.70 -0.35 12.02
CA ARG A 231 -11.29 -0.52 12.42
C ARG A 231 -10.33 0.08 11.38
N THR A 232 -9.07 0.24 11.76
CA THR A 232 -7.99 0.63 10.84
C THR A 232 -7.75 -0.51 9.83
N PRO A 233 -7.88 -0.25 8.52
CA PRO A 233 -7.62 -1.27 7.50
C PRO A 233 -6.12 -1.49 7.32
N SER A 234 -5.71 -2.72 6.95
CA SER A 234 -4.38 -2.98 6.41
C SER A 234 -4.30 -2.58 4.93
N LEU A 235 -3.09 -2.34 4.42
CA LEU A 235 -2.87 -2.03 3.00
C LEU A 235 -3.34 -3.18 2.11
N ARG A 236 -3.00 -4.42 2.47
CA ARG A 236 -3.45 -5.65 1.81
C ARG A 236 -4.99 -5.70 1.67
N LYS A 237 -5.71 -5.39 2.75
CA LYS A 237 -7.17 -5.37 2.74
C LYS A 237 -7.73 -4.30 1.81
N LEU A 238 -7.14 -3.10 1.82
CA LEU A 238 -7.55 -2.02 0.92
C LEU A 238 -7.22 -2.35 -0.54
N ALA A 239 -6.07 -2.95 -0.81
CA ALA A 239 -5.71 -3.39 -2.16
C ALA A 239 -6.73 -4.39 -2.71
N GLU A 240 -7.12 -5.38 -1.92
CA GLU A 240 -8.10 -6.41 -2.33
C GLU A 240 -9.51 -5.82 -2.50
N ASP A 241 -10.02 -5.09 -1.49
CA ASP A 241 -11.41 -4.63 -1.47
C ASP A 241 -11.67 -3.43 -2.39
N VAL A 242 -10.68 -2.55 -2.55
CA VAL A 242 -10.85 -1.27 -3.27
C VAL A 242 -10.28 -1.34 -4.68
N LEU A 243 -9.10 -1.93 -4.84
CA LEU A 243 -8.40 -1.98 -6.11
C LEU A 243 -8.58 -3.31 -6.85
N GLY A 244 -9.05 -4.36 -6.16
CA GLY A 244 -9.21 -5.70 -6.72
C GLY A 244 -7.86 -6.38 -7.02
N VAL A 245 -6.78 -5.98 -6.34
CA VAL A 245 -5.45 -6.57 -6.50
C VAL A 245 -4.98 -7.22 -5.21
N LYS A 246 -4.25 -8.32 -5.35
CA LYS A 246 -3.65 -9.02 -4.22
C LYS A 246 -2.18 -8.63 -4.11
N ILE A 247 -1.81 -8.07 -2.96
CA ILE A 247 -0.43 -7.73 -2.61
C ILE A 247 -0.04 -8.42 -1.32
N GLN A 248 1.24 -8.41 -0.95
CA GLN A 248 1.73 -8.96 0.32
C GLN A 248 1.31 -10.43 0.53
N GLN A 249 1.41 -11.26 -0.52
CA GLN A 249 1.11 -12.70 -0.44
C GLN A 249 2.28 -13.53 0.07
N GLY A 250 3.36 -12.88 0.44
CA GLY A 250 4.60 -13.41 0.99
C GLY A 250 5.42 -12.24 1.47
N GLU A 251 6.65 -12.15 1.00
CA GLU A 251 7.52 -11.01 1.25
C GLU A 251 6.91 -9.72 0.67
N HIS A 252 7.04 -8.63 1.40
CA HIS A 252 6.59 -7.31 0.94
C HIS A 252 7.58 -6.72 -0.07
N ASP A 253 7.10 -5.80 -0.87
CA ASP A 253 7.90 -4.96 -1.76
C ASP A 253 7.46 -3.51 -1.61
N SER A 254 8.34 -2.69 -1.05
CA SER A 254 8.04 -1.28 -0.75
C SER A 254 7.66 -0.48 -2.00
N VAL A 255 8.16 -0.82 -3.20
CA VAL A 255 7.73 -0.18 -4.45
C VAL A 255 6.25 -0.52 -4.75
N ILE A 256 5.87 -1.78 -4.57
CA ILE A 256 4.49 -2.25 -4.79
C ILE A 256 3.55 -1.60 -3.76
N ASP A 257 3.96 -1.54 -2.51
CA ASP A 257 3.16 -0.99 -1.42
C ASP A 257 2.99 0.53 -1.56
N ALA A 258 4.05 1.27 -1.91
CA ALA A 258 3.97 2.68 -2.23
C ALA A 258 3.06 2.96 -3.46
N LYS A 259 3.16 2.15 -4.53
CA LYS A 259 2.25 2.24 -5.70
C LYS A 259 0.81 2.03 -5.31
N THR A 260 0.56 1.03 -4.48
CA THR A 260 -0.80 0.70 -3.99
C THR A 260 -1.38 1.86 -3.17
N ALA A 261 -0.59 2.42 -2.24
CA ALA A 261 -1.00 3.58 -1.47
C ALA A 261 -1.30 4.81 -2.35
N MET A 262 -0.47 5.07 -3.37
CA MET A 262 -0.70 6.13 -4.35
C MET A 262 -2.02 5.95 -5.10
N GLN A 263 -2.32 4.73 -5.57
CA GLN A 263 -3.56 4.45 -6.31
C GLN A 263 -4.80 4.60 -5.44
N LEU A 264 -4.75 4.15 -4.19
CA LEU A 264 -5.82 4.37 -3.22
C LEU A 264 -6.08 5.87 -3.00
N TYR A 265 -5.03 6.66 -2.89
CA TYR A 265 -5.16 8.11 -2.78
C TYR A 265 -5.75 8.73 -4.04
N LEU A 266 -5.24 8.42 -5.22
CA LEU A 266 -5.69 8.99 -6.49
C LEU A 266 -7.17 8.68 -6.75
N MET A 267 -7.62 7.46 -6.43
CA MET A 267 -9.02 7.05 -6.56
C MET A 267 -9.96 7.88 -5.68
N TYR A 268 -9.54 8.23 -4.48
CA TYR A 268 -10.36 8.99 -3.52
C TYR A 268 -9.94 10.46 -3.38
N ARG A 269 -9.06 10.95 -4.25
CA ARG A 269 -8.44 12.27 -4.11
C ARG A 269 -9.46 13.39 -4.00
N LYS A 270 -10.46 13.42 -4.87
CA LYS A 270 -11.47 14.49 -4.89
C LYS A 270 -12.21 14.60 -3.55
N GLU A 271 -12.71 13.49 -3.04
CA GLU A 271 -13.43 13.41 -1.76
C GLU A 271 -12.50 13.66 -0.58
N TRP A 272 -11.28 13.11 -0.64
CA TRP A 272 -10.30 13.28 0.43
C TRP A 272 -9.90 14.74 0.60
N GLU A 273 -9.48 15.40 -0.47
CA GLU A 273 -9.09 16.81 -0.45
C GLU A 273 -10.27 17.70 -0.02
N LYS A 274 -11.48 17.48 -0.54
CA LYS A 274 -12.69 18.20 -0.12
C LYS A 274 -12.93 18.06 1.39
N SER A 275 -12.74 16.87 1.95
CA SER A 275 -12.93 16.62 3.40
C SER A 275 -11.92 17.35 4.27
N LEU A 276 -10.73 17.66 3.77
CA LEU A 276 -9.70 18.41 4.48
C LEU A 276 -10.00 19.91 4.46
N HIS A 277 -10.47 20.44 3.34
CA HIS A 277 -10.83 21.87 3.22
C HIS A 277 -12.04 22.24 4.07
N SER A 278 -13.05 21.40 4.16
CA SER A 278 -14.24 21.64 4.98
C SER A 278 -13.93 21.78 6.47
N LYS A 279 -12.88 21.09 6.97
CA LYS A 279 -12.45 21.18 8.37
C LYS A 279 -11.64 22.45 8.69
N SER A 280 -10.95 23.02 7.71
CA SER A 280 -10.16 24.25 7.91
C SER A 280 -11.04 25.50 8.01
N GLY A 281 -12.24 25.49 7.41
CA GLY A 281 -13.21 26.58 7.48
C GLY A 281 -13.95 26.69 8.82
N SER A 282 -14.15 25.57 9.54
CA SER A 282 -14.90 25.54 10.80
C SER A 282 -14.11 26.00 12.03
N SER A 283 -12.78 26.16 11.93
CA SER A 283 -11.93 26.58 13.06
C SER A 283 -11.62 28.09 13.10
N ARG A 284 -12.19 28.88 12.17
CA ARG A 284 -12.00 30.35 12.12
C ARG A 284 -13.14 31.16 12.74
N THR A 285 -14.17 30.50 13.26
CA THR A 285 -15.29 31.15 13.95
C THR A 285 -15.39 30.63 15.37
N LYS A 286 -14.44 30.97 16.21
CA LYS A 286 -14.57 31.01 17.68
C LYS A 286 -13.60 32.03 18.23
#